data_f8c0a95e4907f77a27143c0960cd3cc8
#
_entry.id   f8c0a95e4907f77a27143c0960cd3cc8
#
_cell.length_a   1.000
_cell.length_b   1.000
_cell.length_c   1.000
_cell.angle_alpha   90.00
_cell.angle_beta   90.00
_cell.angle_gamma   90.00
#
_symmetry.space_group_name_H-M   'P 1'
#
loop_
_entity.id
_entity.type
_entity.pdbx_description
1 polymer ?
#
loop_
_entity_poly.entity_id
_entity_poly.type
_entity_poly.pdbx_seq_one_letter_code
_entity_poly.pdbx_strand_id
1 'polypeptide(L)'
;MKKWLKQFATEDWIIVFAGTVVLLLAALFPENIPSLPKKLATASDWINAGLMFVFVYILTVVTSLFMGKKPKDLIWVLPSLLVIFVLTIAAQLTANIPVVKEYGFEAVFFSVIYGLIISNCFRVPQWLKAAVQSEFYIKIGIICLGATIYFPKLMGDGAFGLIQALVVVFTVWYFAFWIGKKMKVDPEMG
;
A
#
# COMPACT_ATOMS: atom_id res chain seq x y z
N MET A 1 -21.70 13.54 24.99
CA MET A 1 -21.67 13.25 23.56
C MET A 1 -20.33 13.64 22.87
N LYS A 2 -19.66 14.74 23.24
CA LYS A 2 -18.43 15.20 22.56
C LYS A 2 -17.13 14.36 22.79
N LYS A 3 -17.04 13.59 23.87
CA LYS A 3 -15.82 12.79 24.18
C LYS A 3 -15.70 11.52 23.31
N TRP A 4 -16.83 10.88 23.02
CA TRP A 4 -16.90 9.69 22.15
C TRP A 4 -16.55 10.01 20.69
N LEU A 5 -17.03 11.13 20.16
CA LEU A 5 -16.72 11.56 18.79
C LEU A 5 -15.23 11.89 18.58
N LYS A 6 -14.52 12.34 19.62
CA LYS A 6 -13.07 12.56 19.56
C LYS A 6 -12.26 11.25 19.48
N GLN A 7 -12.78 10.17 20.03
CA GLN A 7 -12.13 8.85 19.97
C GLN A 7 -12.23 8.23 18.58
N PHE A 8 -13.31 8.52 17.82
CA PHE A 8 -13.49 8.09 16.43
C PHE A 8 -12.83 9.02 15.40
N ALA A 9 -12.31 10.16 15.82
CA ALA A 9 -11.57 11.10 14.97
C ALA A 9 -10.05 10.87 15.02
N THR A 10 -9.61 9.70 15.49
CA THR A 10 -8.22 9.29 15.36
C THR A 10 -7.92 8.89 13.93
N GLU A 11 -6.68 9.08 13.51
CA GLU A 11 -6.20 8.76 12.15
C GLU A 11 -6.58 7.33 11.74
N ASP A 12 -6.46 6.37 12.64
CA ASP A 12 -6.76 4.96 12.40
C ASP A 12 -8.24 4.73 12.04
N TRP A 13 -9.17 5.37 12.74
CA TRP A 13 -10.60 5.23 12.47
C TRP A 13 -11.00 5.84 11.13
N ILE A 14 -10.41 6.97 10.75
CA ILE A 14 -10.65 7.59 9.43
C ILE A 14 -10.21 6.63 8.32
N ILE A 15 -9.07 5.95 8.50
CA ILE A 15 -8.57 4.98 7.54
C ILE A 15 -9.49 3.75 7.45
N VAL A 16 -9.97 3.24 8.60
CA VAL A 16 -10.91 2.11 8.64
C VAL A 16 -12.22 2.47 7.92
N PHE A 17 -12.76 3.66 8.17
CA PHE A 17 -13.96 4.14 7.46
C PHE A 17 -13.71 4.29 5.95
N ALA A 18 -12.58 4.88 5.55
CA ALA A 18 -12.22 5.03 4.14
C ALA A 18 -12.07 3.66 3.45
N GLY A 19 -11.36 2.72 4.07
CA GLY A 19 -11.23 1.35 3.56
C GLY A 19 -12.57 0.63 3.46
N THR A 20 -13.44 0.77 4.46
CA THR A 20 -14.78 0.17 4.43
C THR A 20 -15.63 0.77 3.30
N VAL A 21 -15.57 2.08 3.07
CA VAL A 21 -16.28 2.73 1.95
C VAL A 21 -15.76 2.20 0.62
N VAL A 22 -14.44 2.05 0.45
CA VAL A 22 -13.85 1.45 -0.76
C VAL A 22 -14.36 0.04 -0.98
N LEU A 23 -14.42 -0.79 0.07
CA LEU A 23 -14.94 -2.15 -0.02
C LEU A 23 -16.43 -2.20 -0.37
N LEU A 24 -17.24 -1.33 0.23
CA LEU A 24 -18.66 -1.23 -0.10
C LEU A 24 -18.87 -0.80 -1.55
N LEU A 25 -18.12 0.18 -2.04
CA LEU A 25 -18.15 0.58 -3.44
C LEU A 25 -17.73 -0.56 -4.36
N ALA A 26 -16.68 -1.34 -3.97
CA ALA A 26 -16.25 -2.52 -4.70
C ALA A 26 -17.32 -3.61 -4.78
N ALA A 27 -18.04 -3.83 -3.68
CA ALA A 27 -19.10 -4.82 -3.62
C ALA A 27 -20.35 -4.42 -4.41
N LEU A 28 -20.71 -3.12 -4.40
CA LEU A 28 -21.88 -2.60 -5.09
C LEU A 28 -21.65 -2.41 -6.59
N PHE A 29 -20.42 -2.06 -6.99
CA PHE A 29 -20.05 -1.73 -8.37
C PHE A 29 -18.78 -2.45 -8.82
N PRO A 30 -18.76 -3.80 -8.84
CA PRO A 30 -17.55 -4.58 -9.11
C PRO A 30 -16.96 -4.32 -10.51
N GLU A 31 -17.80 -3.99 -11.49
CA GLU A 31 -17.37 -3.75 -12.87
C GLU A 31 -16.78 -2.33 -13.09
N ASN A 32 -17.07 -1.39 -12.18
CA ASN A 32 -16.68 0.01 -12.33
C ASN A 32 -15.39 0.36 -11.57
N ILE A 33 -14.83 -0.59 -10.79
CA ILE A 33 -13.59 -0.32 -10.07
C ILE A 33 -12.40 -0.49 -11.02
N PRO A 34 -11.61 0.58 -11.20
CA PRO A 34 -10.44 0.49 -12.04
C PRO A 34 -9.42 -0.45 -11.40
N SER A 35 -8.83 -1.31 -12.21
CA SER A 35 -7.74 -2.19 -11.81
C SER A 35 -6.43 -1.72 -12.41
N LEU A 36 -5.33 -1.95 -11.69
CA LEU A 36 -4.02 -1.61 -12.22
C LEU A 36 -3.68 -2.56 -13.38
N PRO A 37 -3.38 -2.05 -14.58
CA PRO A 37 -3.12 -2.88 -15.74
C PRO A 37 -1.85 -3.70 -15.56
N LYS A 38 -1.89 -4.97 -15.95
CA LYS A 38 -0.74 -5.88 -15.93
C LYS A 38 0.22 -5.62 -17.10
N LYS A 39 -0.25 -4.98 -18.16
CA LYS A 39 0.50 -4.57 -19.34
C LYS A 39 -0.03 -3.21 -19.79
N LEU A 40 0.80 -2.39 -20.40
CA LEU A 40 0.42 -1.12 -21.00
C LEU A 40 0.53 -1.23 -22.54
N ALA A 41 -0.24 -2.15 -23.11
CA ALA A 41 -0.19 -2.43 -24.54
C ALA A 41 -1.35 -1.76 -25.31
N THR A 42 -2.49 -1.58 -24.65
CA THR A 42 -3.74 -1.12 -25.29
C THR A 42 -4.16 0.25 -24.75
N ALA A 43 -4.90 1.03 -25.53
CA ALA A 43 -5.45 2.32 -25.08
C ALA A 43 -6.35 2.16 -23.85
N SER A 44 -7.07 1.04 -23.73
CA SER A 44 -7.86 0.71 -22.54
C SER A 44 -7.01 0.55 -21.27
N ASP A 45 -5.78 0.04 -21.40
CA ASP A 45 -4.88 -0.11 -20.24
C ASP A 45 -4.46 1.25 -19.69
N TRP A 46 -4.20 2.22 -20.58
CA TRP A 46 -3.87 3.59 -20.19
C TRP A 46 -5.06 4.32 -19.56
N ILE A 47 -6.26 4.09 -20.09
CA ILE A 47 -7.50 4.65 -19.51
C ILE A 47 -7.72 4.09 -18.11
N ASN A 48 -7.58 2.77 -17.93
CA ASN A 48 -7.74 2.12 -16.62
C ASN A 48 -6.68 2.60 -15.61
N ALA A 49 -5.42 2.77 -16.05
CA ALA A 49 -4.38 3.35 -15.21
C ALA A 49 -4.72 4.79 -14.80
N GLY A 50 -5.21 5.61 -15.73
CA GLY A 50 -5.65 6.97 -15.45
C GLY A 50 -6.83 7.02 -14.47
N LEU A 51 -7.85 6.18 -14.67
CA LEU A 51 -8.99 6.06 -13.75
C LEU A 51 -8.55 5.61 -12.35
N MET A 52 -7.64 4.65 -12.27
CA MET A 52 -7.07 4.20 -11.00
C MET A 52 -6.31 5.34 -10.31
N PHE A 53 -5.53 6.13 -11.04
CA PHE A 53 -4.85 7.30 -10.49
C PHE A 53 -5.85 8.31 -9.92
N VAL A 54 -6.89 8.64 -10.68
CA VAL A 54 -7.93 9.59 -10.24
C VAL A 54 -8.65 9.06 -9.01
N PHE A 55 -8.98 7.77 -8.97
CA PHE A 55 -9.61 7.15 -7.82
C PHE A 55 -8.75 7.25 -6.56
N VAL A 56 -7.48 6.89 -6.65
CA VAL A 56 -6.53 6.97 -5.52
C VAL A 56 -6.30 8.43 -5.10
N TYR A 57 -6.26 9.35 -6.06
CA TYR A 57 -6.12 10.78 -5.78
C TYR A 57 -7.32 11.32 -5.00
N ILE A 58 -8.55 11.04 -5.45
CA ILE A 58 -9.78 11.45 -4.75
C ILE A 58 -9.80 10.87 -3.34
N LEU A 59 -9.50 9.58 -3.20
CA LEU A 59 -9.44 8.91 -1.90
C LEU A 59 -8.43 9.59 -0.96
N THR A 60 -7.24 9.91 -1.46
CA THR A 60 -6.19 10.57 -0.70
C THR A 60 -6.58 11.99 -0.29
N VAL A 61 -7.20 12.75 -1.18
CA VAL A 61 -7.66 14.12 -0.87
C VAL A 61 -8.78 14.09 0.17
N VAL A 62 -9.78 13.25 -0.03
CA VAL A 62 -10.92 13.13 0.90
C VAL A 62 -10.46 12.74 2.30
N THR A 63 -9.64 11.72 2.42
CA THR A 63 -9.13 11.26 3.71
C THR A 63 -8.21 12.29 4.36
N SER A 64 -7.36 12.98 3.58
CA SER A 64 -6.49 14.05 4.09
C SER A 64 -7.30 15.23 4.65
N LEU A 65 -8.44 15.56 4.03
CA LEU A 65 -9.36 16.58 4.55
C LEU A 65 -10.01 16.13 5.87
N PHE A 66 -10.43 14.87 5.98
CA PHE A 66 -10.97 14.32 7.24
C PHE A 66 -9.92 14.27 8.35
N MET A 67 -8.64 14.10 8.01
CA MET A 67 -7.51 14.17 8.94
C MET A 67 -7.15 15.62 9.34
N GLY A 68 -7.89 16.62 8.84
CA GLY A 68 -7.68 18.03 9.19
C GLY A 68 -6.46 18.68 8.53
N LYS A 69 -5.91 18.11 7.47
CA LYS A 69 -4.81 18.74 6.72
C LYS A 69 -5.28 20.01 6.01
N LYS A 70 -4.41 21.01 5.97
CA LYS A 70 -4.75 22.29 5.34
C LYS A 70 -4.82 22.15 3.81
N PRO A 71 -5.76 22.82 3.14
CA PRO A 71 -5.89 22.77 1.68
C PRO A 71 -4.60 23.15 0.92
N LYS A 72 -3.75 23.99 1.51
CA LYS A 72 -2.44 24.36 0.94
C LYS A 72 -1.47 23.19 0.84
N ASP A 73 -1.54 22.25 1.78
CA ASP A 73 -0.67 21.07 1.79
C ASP A 73 -1.14 20.04 0.74
N LEU A 74 -2.42 20.08 0.36
CA LEU A 74 -3.02 19.21 -0.65
C LEU A 74 -2.54 19.51 -2.07
N ILE A 75 -2.06 20.72 -2.36
CA ILE A 75 -1.52 21.07 -3.69
C ILE A 75 -0.33 20.17 -4.04
N TRP A 76 0.48 19.80 -3.05
CA TRP A 76 1.64 18.94 -3.24
C TRP A 76 1.31 17.45 -3.32
N VAL A 77 0.09 17.05 -2.95
CA VAL A 77 -0.36 15.65 -3.03
C VAL A 77 -0.41 15.16 -4.48
N LEU A 78 -0.89 16.00 -5.41
CA LEU A 78 -1.02 15.60 -6.81
C LEU A 78 0.33 15.23 -7.46
N PRO A 79 1.37 16.12 -7.46
CA PRO A 79 2.65 15.77 -8.06
C PRO A 79 3.37 14.63 -7.32
N SER A 80 3.24 14.56 -6.00
CA SER A 80 3.84 13.49 -5.21
C SER A 80 3.19 12.14 -5.49
N LEU A 81 1.87 12.10 -5.55
CA LEU A 81 1.12 10.89 -5.88
C LEU A 81 1.43 10.42 -7.30
N LEU A 82 1.60 11.36 -8.25
CA LEU A 82 1.97 11.03 -9.63
C LEU A 82 3.32 10.31 -9.69
N VAL A 83 4.32 10.79 -8.97
CA VAL A 83 5.64 10.11 -8.90
C VAL A 83 5.50 8.70 -8.32
N ILE A 84 4.80 8.56 -7.19
CA ILE A 84 4.57 7.26 -6.56
C ILE A 84 3.81 6.33 -7.51
N PHE A 85 2.80 6.84 -8.20
CA PHE A 85 1.98 6.06 -9.12
C PHE A 85 2.79 5.56 -10.33
N VAL A 86 3.66 6.40 -10.91
CA VAL A 86 4.58 5.99 -11.98
C VAL A 86 5.52 4.88 -11.49
N LEU A 87 6.06 5.00 -10.28
CA LEU A 87 6.89 3.95 -9.69
C LEU A 87 6.11 2.65 -9.45
N THR A 88 4.86 2.76 -9.02
CA THR A 88 3.97 1.61 -8.83
C THR A 88 3.70 0.90 -10.16
N ILE A 89 3.42 1.66 -11.23
CA ILE A 89 3.27 1.09 -12.58
C ILE A 89 4.57 0.41 -13.03
N ALA A 90 5.72 1.05 -12.84
CA ALA A 90 7.01 0.47 -13.21
C ALA A 90 7.27 -0.85 -12.46
N ALA A 91 6.99 -0.91 -11.16
CA ALA A 91 7.10 -2.11 -10.36
C ALA A 91 6.15 -3.23 -10.85
N GLN A 92 4.91 -2.86 -11.16
CA GLN A 92 3.90 -3.78 -11.68
C GLN A 92 4.29 -4.37 -13.04
N LEU A 93 4.78 -3.53 -13.95
CA LEU A 93 5.24 -3.98 -15.26
C LEU A 93 6.46 -4.90 -15.16
N THR A 94 7.40 -4.58 -14.27
CA THR A 94 8.59 -5.42 -14.04
C THR A 94 8.20 -6.78 -13.46
N ALA A 95 7.29 -6.83 -12.50
CA ALA A 95 6.80 -8.07 -11.92
C ALA A 95 6.03 -8.95 -12.93
N ASN A 96 5.43 -8.34 -13.95
CA ASN A 96 4.69 -9.07 -14.98
C ASN A 96 5.57 -9.55 -16.16
N ILE A 97 6.88 -9.31 -16.16
CA ILE A 97 7.81 -9.92 -17.10
C ILE A 97 7.77 -11.44 -16.90
N PRO A 98 7.59 -12.26 -17.96
CA PRO A 98 7.39 -13.70 -17.82
C PRO A 98 8.44 -14.40 -16.96
N VAL A 99 9.71 -14.09 -17.18
CA VAL A 99 10.84 -14.65 -16.44
C VAL A 99 10.76 -14.28 -14.93
N VAL A 100 10.44 -13.02 -14.62
CA VAL A 100 10.35 -12.54 -13.25
C VAL A 100 9.19 -13.20 -12.52
N LYS A 101 8.06 -13.34 -13.21
CA LYS A 101 6.85 -13.99 -12.67
C LYS A 101 7.07 -15.47 -12.38
N GLU A 102 7.89 -16.17 -13.17
CA GLU A 102 8.23 -17.57 -12.96
C GLU A 102 9.00 -17.79 -11.65
N TYR A 103 9.84 -16.82 -11.26
CA TYR A 103 10.53 -16.83 -9.95
C TYR A 103 9.62 -16.41 -8.76
N GLY A 104 8.36 -16.05 -8.99
CA GLY A 104 7.42 -15.68 -7.96
C GLY A 104 7.64 -14.28 -7.36
N PHE A 105 8.41 -13.42 -8.01
CA PHE A 105 8.60 -12.04 -7.55
C PHE A 105 7.37 -11.19 -7.84
N GLU A 106 6.82 -10.58 -6.81
CA GLU A 106 5.67 -9.69 -6.88
C GLU A 106 6.07 -8.21 -7.02
N ALA A 107 5.11 -7.37 -7.43
CA ALA A 107 5.33 -5.93 -7.61
C ALA A 107 5.81 -5.22 -6.34
N VAL A 108 5.44 -5.72 -5.16
CA VAL A 108 5.89 -5.18 -3.86
C VAL A 108 7.41 -5.24 -3.73
N PHE A 109 8.03 -6.35 -4.15
CA PHE A 109 9.48 -6.50 -4.12
C PHE A 109 10.19 -5.44 -4.96
N PHE A 110 9.72 -5.20 -6.18
CA PHE A 110 10.31 -4.18 -7.07
C PHE A 110 10.04 -2.76 -6.57
N SER A 111 8.87 -2.50 -5.97
CA SER A 111 8.58 -1.18 -5.39
C SER A 111 9.53 -0.84 -4.24
N VAL A 112 9.90 -1.81 -3.42
CA VAL A 112 10.92 -1.62 -2.36
C VAL A 112 12.29 -1.33 -2.97
N ILE A 113 12.71 -2.10 -3.98
CA ILE A 113 13.99 -1.87 -4.67
C ILE A 113 14.04 -0.46 -5.27
N TYR A 114 13.01 -0.06 -6.01
CA TYR A 114 12.95 1.28 -6.60
C TYR A 114 12.95 2.38 -5.55
N GLY A 115 12.22 2.20 -4.45
CA GLY A 115 12.23 3.10 -3.32
C GLY A 115 13.61 3.25 -2.70
N LEU A 116 14.32 2.15 -2.49
CA LEU A 116 15.70 2.14 -1.97
C LEU A 116 16.68 2.82 -2.92
N ILE A 117 16.61 2.54 -4.22
CA ILE A 117 17.47 3.18 -5.22
C ILE A 117 17.24 4.70 -5.20
N ILE A 118 15.98 5.14 -5.23
CA ILE A 118 15.66 6.57 -5.24
C ILE A 118 16.11 7.24 -3.94
N SER A 119 15.83 6.62 -2.81
CA SER A 119 16.20 7.18 -1.49
C SER A 119 17.70 7.29 -1.29
N ASN A 120 18.50 6.38 -1.86
CA ASN A 120 19.97 6.41 -1.71
C ASN A 120 20.68 7.21 -2.80
N CYS A 121 20.15 7.20 -4.04
CA CYS A 121 20.77 7.89 -5.18
C CYS A 121 20.33 9.36 -5.31
N PHE A 122 19.14 9.70 -4.82
CA PHE A 122 18.56 11.03 -4.99
C PHE A 122 18.16 11.62 -3.64
N ARG A 123 18.37 12.94 -3.49
CA ARG A 123 17.82 13.66 -2.35
C ARG A 123 16.33 13.83 -2.52
N VAL A 124 15.55 13.10 -1.74
CA VAL A 124 14.09 13.17 -1.78
C VAL A 124 13.61 14.55 -1.32
N PRO A 125 12.98 15.34 -2.20
CA PRO A 125 12.53 16.69 -1.86
C PRO A 125 11.38 16.65 -0.84
N GLN A 126 11.25 17.71 -0.03
CA GLN A 126 10.24 17.74 1.04
C GLN A 126 8.80 17.68 0.53
N TRP A 127 8.53 18.21 -0.67
CA TRP A 127 7.20 18.15 -1.27
C TRP A 127 6.77 16.71 -1.58
N LEU A 128 7.72 15.82 -1.95
CA LEU A 128 7.43 14.42 -2.20
C LEU A 128 7.05 13.68 -0.91
N LYS A 129 7.62 14.09 0.23
CA LYS A 129 7.30 13.53 1.55
C LYS A 129 5.85 13.82 1.97
N ALA A 130 5.23 14.86 1.44
CA ALA A 130 3.86 15.23 1.78
C ALA A 130 2.82 14.17 1.37
N ALA A 131 3.08 13.41 0.29
CA ALA A 131 2.21 12.33 -0.15
C ALA A 131 2.70 10.93 0.27
N VAL A 132 3.91 10.80 0.81
CA VAL A 132 4.42 9.53 1.35
C VAL A 132 3.77 9.27 2.71
N GLN A 133 2.47 9.02 2.70
CA GLN A 133 1.71 8.54 3.85
C GLN A 133 1.69 7.01 3.80
N SER A 134 2.87 6.40 3.98
CA SER A 134 3.02 4.94 3.85
C SER A 134 2.04 4.18 4.74
N GLU A 135 1.85 4.61 5.98
CA GLU A 135 0.90 3.98 6.91
C GLU A 135 -0.54 4.01 6.39
N PHE A 136 -0.96 5.13 5.83
CA PHE A 136 -2.29 5.29 5.25
C PHE A 136 -2.53 4.30 4.11
N TYR A 137 -1.62 4.24 3.12
CA TYR A 137 -1.77 3.34 1.98
C TYR A 137 -1.65 1.87 2.36
N ILE A 138 -0.75 1.53 3.29
CA ILE A 138 -0.60 0.17 3.78
C ILE A 138 -1.87 -0.28 4.50
N LYS A 139 -2.43 0.53 5.39
CA LYS A 139 -3.64 0.18 6.14
C LYS A 139 -4.85 -0.03 5.21
N ILE A 140 -5.06 0.85 4.23
CA ILE A 140 -6.12 0.65 3.21
C ILE A 140 -5.85 -0.60 2.38
N GLY A 141 -4.61 -0.82 1.95
CA GLY A 141 -4.21 -2.02 1.21
C GLY A 141 -4.50 -3.30 1.99
N ILE A 142 -4.22 -3.34 3.29
CA ILE A 142 -4.51 -4.49 4.16
C ILE A 142 -6.02 -4.73 4.29
N ILE A 143 -6.83 -3.66 4.41
CA ILE A 143 -8.29 -3.78 4.44
C ILE A 143 -8.80 -4.39 3.14
N CYS A 144 -8.34 -3.90 1.99
CA CYS A 144 -8.70 -4.43 0.68
C CYS A 144 -8.23 -5.87 0.49
N LEU A 145 -7.01 -6.21 0.93
CA LEU A 145 -6.49 -7.58 0.93
C LEU A 145 -7.35 -8.50 1.79
N GLY A 146 -7.74 -8.06 2.98
CA GLY A 146 -8.62 -8.82 3.87
C GLY A 146 -9.95 -9.23 3.19
N ALA A 147 -10.49 -8.36 2.34
CA ALA A 147 -11.73 -8.67 1.58
C ALA A 147 -11.54 -9.73 0.51
N THR A 148 -10.33 -9.96 0.02
CA THR A 148 -10.05 -11.00 -0.99
C THR A 148 -9.90 -12.39 -0.38
N ILE A 149 -9.82 -12.48 0.95
CA ILE A 149 -9.62 -13.75 1.65
C ILE A 149 -10.93 -14.52 1.71
N TYR A 150 -10.98 -15.66 1.03
CA TYR A 150 -12.11 -16.57 1.11
C TYR A 150 -12.05 -17.41 2.39
N PHE A 151 -12.79 -16.97 3.40
CA PHE A 151 -12.78 -17.52 4.75
C PHE A 151 -12.95 -19.04 4.86
N PRO A 152 -13.89 -19.70 4.11
CA PRO A 152 -14.03 -21.16 4.15
C PRO A 152 -12.76 -21.92 3.70
N LYS A 153 -12.06 -21.40 2.68
CA LYS A 153 -10.79 -21.97 2.22
C LYS A 153 -9.67 -21.76 3.24
N LEU A 154 -9.67 -20.60 3.89
CA LEU A 154 -8.74 -20.30 4.97
C LEU A 154 -8.91 -21.26 6.15
N MET A 155 -10.12 -21.65 6.50
CA MET A 155 -10.40 -22.61 7.59
C MET A 155 -9.99 -24.04 7.25
N GLY A 156 -10.09 -24.43 5.97
CA GLY A 156 -9.70 -25.78 5.52
C GLY A 156 -8.17 -25.95 5.41
N ASP A 157 -7.56 -25.07 4.65
CA ASP A 157 -6.11 -25.15 4.33
C ASP A 157 -5.25 -24.31 5.28
N GLY A 158 -5.87 -23.44 6.06
CA GLY A 158 -5.22 -22.38 6.81
C GLY A 158 -4.41 -22.83 8.03
N ALA A 159 -4.71 -24.01 8.59
CA ALA A 159 -3.96 -24.53 9.75
C ALA A 159 -2.47 -24.74 9.40
N PHE A 160 -2.19 -25.33 8.25
CA PHE A 160 -0.82 -25.50 7.76
C PHE A 160 -0.16 -24.17 7.41
N GLY A 161 -0.89 -23.25 6.76
CA GLY A 161 -0.42 -21.90 6.46
C GLY A 161 -0.12 -21.09 7.73
N LEU A 162 -0.92 -21.24 8.78
CA LEU A 162 -0.73 -20.55 10.05
C LEU A 162 0.52 -21.08 10.77
N ILE A 163 0.74 -22.41 10.79
CA ILE A 163 1.95 -23.01 11.33
C ILE A 163 3.18 -22.53 10.55
N GLN A 164 3.11 -22.55 9.21
CA GLN A 164 4.18 -22.06 8.34
C GLN A 164 4.48 -20.59 8.61
N ALA A 165 3.46 -19.74 8.71
CA ALA A 165 3.62 -18.31 9.00
C ALA A 165 4.29 -18.09 10.37
N LEU A 166 3.88 -18.83 11.41
CA LEU A 166 4.50 -18.75 12.73
C LEU A 166 6.00 -19.13 12.66
N VAL A 167 6.32 -20.24 12.01
CA VAL A 167 7.73 -20.68 11.87
C VAL A 167 8.55 -19.61 11.14
N VAL A 168 8.02 -19.05 10.04
CA VAL A 168 8.71 -18.00 9.26
C VAL A 168 8.90 -16.74 10.10
N VAL A 169 7.85 -16.25 10.77
CA VAL A 169 7.91 -15.04 11.60
C VAL A 169 8.93 -15.18 12.72
N PHE A 170 8.89 -16.28 13.48
CA PHE A 170 9.86 -16.52 14.55
C PHE A 170 11.29 -16.67 14.03
N THR A 171 11.47 -17.38 12.90
CA THR A 171 12.79 -17.56 12.29
C THR A 171 13.37 -16.23 11.81
N VAL A 172 12.56 -15.43 11.09
CA VAL A 172 13.00 -14.14 10.59
C VAL A 172 13.27 -13.15 11.72
N TRP A 173 12.39 -13.14 12.77
CA TRP A 173 12.57 -12.28 13.93
C TRP A 173 13.87 -12.62 14.68
N TYR A 174 14.11 -13.91 14.95
CA TYR A 174 15.32 -14.34 15.64
C TYR A 174 16.58 -14.06 14.81
N PHE A 175 16.50 -14.29 13.50
CA PHE A 175 17.60 -14.03 12.57
C PHE A 175 17.90 -12.52 12.46
N ALA A 176 16.88 -11.68 12.37
CA ALA A 176 17.04 -10.23 12.36
C ALA A 176 17.67 -9.72 13.66
N PHE A 177 17.20 -10.22 14.81
CA PHE A 177 17.77 -9.90 16.12
C PHE A 177 19.23 -10.32 16.22
N TRP A 178 19.57 -11.52 15.75
CA TRP A 178 20.94 -12.04 15.76
C TRP A 178 21.87 -11.19 14.88
N ILE A 179 21.43 -10.83 13.67
CA ILE A 179 22.18 -9.94 12.77
C ILE A 179 22.35 -8.56 13.40
N GLY A 180 21.27 -7.96 13.91
CA GLY A 180 21.30 -6.64 14.54
C GLY A 180 22.31 -6.59 15.69
N LYS A 181 22.34 -7.62 16.54
CA LYS A 181 23.33 -7.76 17.61
C LYS A 181 24.75 -7.90 17.07
N LYS A 182 24.96 -8.66 16.00
CA LYS A 182 26.27 -8.86 15.37
C LYS A 182 26.77 -7.58 14.67
N MET A 183 25.89 -6.79 14.09
CA MET A 183 26.19 -5.53 13.43
C MET A 183 26.27 -4.34 14.39
N LYS A 184 26.04 -4.54 15.70
CA LYS A 184 26.01 -3.50 16.73
C LYS A 184 25.08 -2.34 16.37
N VAL A 185 23.91 -2.66 15.81
CA VAL A 185 22.86 -1.66 15.54
C VAL A 185 22.29 -1.18 16.87
N ASP A 186 22.08 0.13 17.00
CA ASP A 186 21.52 0.73 18.21
C ASP A 186 20.16 0.09 18.56
N PRO A 187 19.94 -0.24 19.86
CA PRO A 187 18.71 -0.91 20.29
C PRO A 187 17.43 -0.07 20.09
N GLU A 188 17.56 1.23 19.80
CA GLU A 188 16.42 2.11 19.48
C GLU A 188 15.94 1.99 18.00
N MET A 189 16.67 1.27 17.16
CA MET A 189 16.34 1.05 15.73
C MET A 189 15.85 -0.38 15.43
N GLY A 190 15.68 -1.23 16.44
CA GLY A 190 15.31 -2.64 16.28
C GLY A 190 13.90 -2.98 16.74
#